data_2ac2679e1e1e86c02f3af68407d8c884
#
_entry.id   2ac2679e1e1e86c02f3af68407d8c884
#
_cell.length_a   1.000
_cell.length_b   1.000
_cell.length_c   1.000
_cell.angle_alpha   90.00
_cell.angle_beta   90.00
_cell.angle_gamma   90.00
#
_symmetry.space_group_name_H-M   'P 1'
#
loop_
_entity.id
_entity.type
_entity.pdbx_description
1 polymer ?
#
loop_
_entity_poly.entity_id
_entity_poly.type
_entity_poly.pdbx_seq_one_letter_code
_entity_poly.pdbx_strand_id
1 'polypeptide(L)'
;AQCLVGSEMCIRDSSYTVRPETLAAIQESFGCGWSSEKEVAGEIRARYEQDGYLCDTHTAVAFHVAGRHKREGVPMVVLSTASPYKFPRSVLEALGHTAPQNDFEAMQELEAATGRTAPASLAALRQKAERFNTVIDPEQIAQVALSYQE
;
A
#
# COMPACT_ATOMS: atom_id res chain seq x y z
N ALA A 1 4.17 -12.78 -12.36
CA ALA A 1 4.89 -12.50 -11.11
C ALA A 1 5.48 -11.10 -11.21
N GLN A 2 4.97 -10.18 -10.41
CA GLN A 2 5.62 -8.89 -10.28
C GLN A 2 6.95 -9.09 -9.56
N CYS A 3 8.01 -8.54 -10.12
CA CYS A 3 9.31 -8.56 -9.48
C CYS A 3 9.23 -7.71 -8.20
N LEU A 4 9.40 -8.34 -7.05
CA LEU A 4 9.39 -7.66 -5.75
C LEU A 4 10.60 -6.73 -5.54
N VAL A 5 11.55 -6.71 -6.46
CA VAL A 5 12.80 -5.94 -6.40
C VAL A 5 13.09 -5.23 -7.72
N GLY A 6 12.06 -4.89 -8.48
CA GLY A 6 12.25 -4.10 -9.68
C GLY A 6 12.16 -2.62 -9.41
N SER A 7 13.10 -1.83 -9.90
CA SER A 7 12.87 -0.42 -10.10
C SER A 7 11.67 -0.22 -11.02
N GLU A 8 11.02 0.92 -10.98
CA GLU A 8 9.91 1.25 -11.89
C GLU A 8 10.29 1.07 -13.36
N MET A 9 11.57 1.24 -13.71
CA MET A 9 12.14 0.92 -15.02
C MET A 9 12.00 -0.55 -15.39
N CYS A 10 12.32 -1.50 -14.50
CA CYS A 10 12.15 -2.93 -14.76
C CYS A 10 10.69 -3.32 -14.99
N ILE A 11 9.77 -2.66 -14.32
CA ILE A 11 8.32 -2.91 -14.46
C ILE A 11 7.80 -2.36 -15.79
N ARG A 12 8.28 -1.20 -16.24
CA ARG A 12 7.82 -0.53 -17.45
C ARG A 12 8.49 -1.02 -18.72
N ASP A 13 9.79 -1.28 -18.67
CA ASP A 13 10.64 -1.41 -19.85
C ASP A 13 11.10 -2.84 -20.10
N SER A 14 10.84 -3.76 -19.18
CA SER A 14 11.19 -5.18 -19.37
C SER A 14 9.98 -6.10 -19.37
N SER A 15 9.99 -7.05 -20.26
CA SER A 15 9.03 -8.15 -20.31
C SER A 15 9.77 -9.48 -20.35
N TYR A 16 9.19 -10.49 -19.76
CA TYR A 16 9.66 -11.85 -19.88
C TYR A 16 8.48 -12.80 -20.02
N THR A 17 8.72 -13.94 -20.68
CA THR A 17 7.70 -14.97 -20.85
C THR A 17 8.08 -16.20 -20.05
N VAL A 18 7.16 -16.64 -19.22
CA VAL A 18 7.32 -17.89 -18.47
C VAL A 18 6.81 -19.04 -19.33
N ARG A 19 7.49 -20.19 -19.31
CA ARG A 19 7.01 -21.38 -20.02
C ARG A 19 5.63 -21.80 -19.50
N PRO A 20 4.72 -22.28 -20.37
CA PRO A 20 3.34 -22.63 -19.98
C PRO A 20 3.26 -23.61 -18.82
N GLU A 21 4.12 -24.62 -18.78
CA GLU A 21 4.16 -25.61 -17.71
C GLU A 21 4.61 -24.99 -16.36
N THR A 22 5.52 -24.01 -16.40
CA THR A 22 5.95 -23.28 -15.21
C THR A 22 4.82 -22.37 -14.70
N LEU A 23 4.10 -21.70 -15.61
CA LEU A 23 2.94 -20.88 -15.25
C LEU A 23 1.84 -21.73 -14.62
N ALA A 24 1.54 -22.88 -15.20
CA ALA A 24 0.54 -23.79 -14.65
C ALA A 24 0.90 -24.25 -13.23
N ALA A 25 2.16 -24.63 -12.98
CA ALA A 25 2.62 -25.02 -11.65
C ALA A 25 2.54 -23.86 -10.62
N ILE A 26 2.83 -22.62 -11.04
CA ILE A 26 2.65 -21.44 -10.19
C ILE A 26 1.16 -21.26 -9.84
N GLN A 27 0.27 -21.36 -10.82
CA GLN A 27 -1.17 -21.14 -10.65
C GLN A 27 -1.87 -22.21 -9.81
N GLU A 28 -1.29 -23.40 -9.65
CA GLU A 28 -1.79 -24.41 -8.71
C GLU A 28 -1.73 -23.94 -7.25
N SER A 29 -0.72 -23.14 -6.90
CA SER A 29 -0.46 -22.72 -5.52
C SER A 29 -0.70 -21.24 -5.26
N PHE A 30 -0.63 -20.40 -6.29
CA PHE A 30 -0.69 -18.94 -6.16
C PHE A 30 -1.80 -18.36 -7.04
N GLY A 31 -2.60 -17.47 -6.45
CA GLY A 31 -3.51 -16.59 -7.16
C GLY A 31 -2.99 -15.15 -7.12
N CYS A 32 -3.48 -14.33 -8.04
CA CYS A 32 -3.18 -12.90 -8.05
C CYS A 32 -4.42 -12.09 -8.44
N GLY A 33 -4.33 -10.79 -8.19
CA GLY A 33 -5.37 -9.86 -8.59
C GLY A 33 -4.91 -8.42 -8.39
N TRP A 34 -5.74 -7.50 -8.82
CA TRP A 34 -5.53 -6.06 -8.68
C TRP A 34 -6.86 -5.38 -8.37
N SER A 35 -6.81 -4.15 -7.93
CA SER A 35 -7.96 -3.32 -7.63
C SER A 35 -7.76 -1.91 -8.17
N SER A 36 -8.81 -1.31 -8.70
CA SER A 36 -8.84 0.11 -9.04
C SER A 36 -8.92 0.95 -7.77
N GLU A 37 -8.54 2.23 -7.86
CA GLU A 37 -8.66 3.19 -6.75
C GLU A 37 -10.08 3.25 -6.15
N LYS A 38 -11.09 3.16 -7.01
CA LYS A 38 -12.49 3.13 -6.58
C LYS A 38 -12.82 1.88 -5.76
N GLU A 39 -12.31 0.72 -6.16
CA GLU A 39 -12.49 -0.55 -5.44
C GLU A 39 -11.75 -0.53 -4.11
N VAL A 40 -10.54 0.03 -4.08
CA VAL A 40 -9.76 0.23 -2.85
C VAL A 40 -10.52 1.12 -1.87
N ALA A 41 -11.00 2.28 -2.31
CA ALA A 41 -11.78 3.18 -1.46
C ALA A 41 -13.08 2.53 -0.95
N GLY A 42 -13.77 1.78 -1.81
CA GLY A 42 -14.96 1.01 -1.44
C GLY A 42 -14.66 -0.05 -0.37
N GLU A 43 -13.54 -0.76 -0.49
CA GLU A 43 -13.15 -1.80 0.47
C GLU A 43 -12.74 -1.19 1.82
N ILE A 44 -11.98 -0.07 1.85
CA ILE A 44 -11.65 0.65 3.08
C ILE A 44 -12.92 1.03 3.83
N ARG A 45 -13.88 1.64 3.12
CA ARG A 45 -15.16 2.04 3.70
C ARG A 45 -15.94 0.83 4.23
N ALA A 46 -16.07 -0.21 3.42
CA ALA A 46 -16.83 -1.41 3.79
C ALA A 46 -16.23 -2.08 5.04
N ARG A 47 -14.91 -2.23 5.13
CA ARG A 47 -14.25 -2.81 6.33
C ARG A 47 -14.46 -1.95 7.56
N TYR A 48 -14.38 -0.62 7.41
CA TYR A 48 -14.60 0.28 8.53
C TYR A 48 -16.06 0.26 9.02
N GLU A 49 -17.03 0.35 8.12
CA GLU A 49 -18.46 0.40 8.46
C GLU A 49 -19.02 -0.94 8.96
N GLN A 50 -18.60 -2.04 8.36
CA GLN A 50 -19.15 -3.38 8.67
C GLN A 50 -18.41 -4.08 9.80
N ASP A 51 -17.08 -4.01 9.78
CA ASP A 51 -16.21 -4.77 10.69
C ASP A 51 -15.57 -3.89 11.76
N GLY A 52 -15.73 -2.58 11.68
CA GLY A 52 -15.03 -1.61 12.53
C GLY A 52 -13.51 -1.65 12.31
N TYR A 53 -13.03 -2.19 11.18
CA TYR A 53 -11.62 -2.35 10.90
C TYR A 53 -11.12 -1.27 9.93
N LEU A 54 -10.26 -0.37 10.41
CA LEU A 54 -9.62 0.65 9.59
C LEU A 54 -8.36 0.07 8.95
N CYS A 55 -8.41 -0.22 7.67
CA CYS A 55 -7.27 -0.73 6.92
C CYS A 55 -6.60 0.35 6.07
N ASP A 56 -5.35 0.12 5.72
CA ASP A 56 -4.62 0.91 4.74
C ASP A 56 -4.96 0.48 3.30
N THR A 57 -4.51 1.27 2.33
CA THR A 57 -4.78 1.05 0.91
C THR A 57 -4.28 -0.30 0.38
N HIS A 58 -3.12 -0.77 0.86
CA HIS A 58 -2.55 -2.06 0.43
C HIS A 58 -3.32 -3.23 1.02
N THR A 59 -3.70 -3.14 2.28
CA THR A 59 -4.54 -4.14 2.94
C THR A 59 -5.94 -4.20 2.30
N ALA A 60 -6.47 -3.06 1.85
CA ALA A 60 -7.74 -3.02 1.12
C ALA A 60 -7.67 -3.78 -0.22
N VAL A 61 -6.58 -3.64 -0.98
CA VAL A 61 -6.36 -4.47 -2.18
C VAL A 61 -6.36 -5.96 -1.82
N ALA A 62 -5.66 -6.33 -0.74
CA ALA A 62 -5.63 -7.71 -0.29
C ALA A 62 -7.02 -8.24 0.09
N PHE A 63 -7.84 -7.48 0.80
CA PHE A 63 -9.24 -7.85 1.11
C PHE A 63 -10.07 -8.03 -0.16
N HIS A 64 -9.99 -7.06 -1.08
CA HIS A 64 -10.74 -7.11 -2.32
C HIS A 64 -10.39 -8.34 -3.18
N VAL A 65 -9.10 -8.62 -3.34
CA VAL A 65 -8.62 -9.80 -4.09
C VAL A 65 -8.96 -11.10 -3.36
N ALA A 66 -8.75 -11.16 -2.03
CA ALA A 66 -9.10 -12.32 -1.21
C ALA A 66 -10.58 -12.69 -1.33
N GLY A 67 -11.47 -11.69 -1.41
CA GLY A 67 -12.90 -11.91 -1.60
C GLY A 67 -13.23 -12.70 -2.88
N ARG A 68 -12.45 -12.52 -3.94
CA ARG A 68 -12.60 -13.26 -5.22
C ARG A 68 -12.08 -14.69 -5.17
N HIS A 69 -11.20 -15.00 -4.23
CA HIS A 69 -10.55 -16.31 -4.06
C HIS A 69 -11.07 -17.09 -2.85
N LYS A 70 -12.04 -16.55 -2.13
CA LYS A 70 -12.63 -17.19 -0.95
C LYS A 70 -13.27 -18.54 -1.33
N ARG A 71 -12.97 -19.58 -0.54
CA ARG A 71 -13.53 -20.91 -0.70
C ARG A 71 -14.40 -21.24 0.53
N GLU A 72 -15.52 -21.91 0.31
CA GLU A 72 -16.38 -22.35 1.40
C GLU A 72 -15.65 -23.33 2.33
N GLY A 73 -15.82 -23.14 3.63
CA GLY A 73 -15.18 -23.98 4.66
C GLY A 73 -13.67 -23.77 4.84
N VAL A 74 -13.05 -22.88 4.06
CA VAL A 74 -11.61 -22.58 4.18
C VAL A 74 -11.42 -21.18 4.76
N PRO A 75 -10.76 -21.02 5.92
CA PRO A 75 -10.45 -19.69 6.45
C PRO A 75 -9.55 -18.91 5.50
N MET A 76 -9.92 -17.65 5.22
CA MET A 76 -9.10 -16.72 4.48
C MET A 76 -8.39 -15.78 5.45
N VAL A 77 -7.06 -15.75 5.40
CA VAL A 77 -6.24 -14.87 6.23
C VAL A 77 -5.70 -13.75 5.36
N VAL A 78 -5.97 -12.49 5.74
CA VAL A 78 -5.44 -11.31 5.08
C VAL A 78 -4.37 -10.69 5.97
N LEU A 79 -3.17 -10.50 5.43
CA LEU A 79 -2.06 -9.87 6.14
C LEU A 79 -2.15 -8.36 6.00
N SER A 80 -2.20 -7.65 7.13
CA SER A 80 -2.09 -6.19 7.19
C SER A 80 -0.62 -5.81 7.30
N THR A 81 -0.08 -5.20 6.24
CA THR A 81 1.36 -4.93 6.12
C THR A 81 1.72 -3.47 6.34
N ALA A 82 0.73 -2.58 6.44
CA ALA A 82 0.93 -1.16 6.68
C ALA A 82 -0.12 -0.58 7.64
N SER A 83 0.16 0.62 8.14
CA SER A 83 -0.79 1.37 8.94
C SER A 83 -1.63 2.31 8.06
N PRO A 84 -2.93 2.49 8.30
CA PRO A 84 -3.75 3.48 7.59
C PRO A 84 -3.21 4.90 7.73
N TYR A 85 -2.51 5.19 8.80
CA TYR A 85 -1.88 6.48 9.07
C TYR A 85 -0.62 6.77 8.22
N LYS A 86 -0.15 5.83 7.42
CA LYS A 86 0.87 6.07 6.39
C LYS A 86 0.27 6.68 5.11
N PHE A 87 -1.03 6.53 4.92
CA PHE A 87 -1.77 7.01 3.77
C PHE A 87 -3.06 7.73 4.20
N PRO A 88 -2.95 8.70 5.16
CA PRO A 88 -4.12 9.23 5.85
C PRO A 88 -5.08 9.95 4.92
N ARG A 89 -4.58 10.61 3.87
CA ARG A 89 -5.40 11.31 2.88
C ARG A 89 -6.29 10.35 2.11
N SER A 90 -5.71 9.30 1.53
CA SER A 90 -6.48 8.30 0.78
C SER A 90 -7.52 7.58 1.65
N VAL A 91 -7.17 7.32 2.91
CA VAL A 91 -8.10 6.69 3.85
C VAL A 91 -9.24 7.64 4.23
N LEU A 92 -8.97 8.92 4.51
CA LEU A 92 -10.00 9.94 4.75
C LEU A 92 -10.96 10.06 3.57
N GLU A 93 -10.43 10.19 2.36
CA GLU A 93 -11.23 10.29 1.13
C GLU A 93 -12.09 9.04 0.92
N ALA A 94 -11.55 7.86 1.20
CA ALA A 94 -12.29 6.61 1.16
C ALA A 94 -13.47 6.60 2.15
N LEU A 95 -13.30 7.20 3.33
CA LEU A 95 -14.35 7.35 4.34
C LEU A 95 -15.34 8.50 4.01
N GLY A 96 -15.11 9.26 2.94
CA GLY A 96 -15.98 10.34 2.49
C GLY A 96 -15.67 11.71 3.10
N HIS A 97 -14.50 11.87 3.70
CA HIS A 97 -14.02 13.16 4.23
C HIS A 97 -13.15 13.88 3.20
N THR A 98 -13.09 15.21 3.31
CA THR A 98 -12.11 16.00 2.57
C THR A 98 -10.76 15.89 3.28
N ALA A 99 -9.72 15.49 2.57
CA ALA A 99 -8.39 15.34 3.16
C ALA A 99 -7.56 16.62 3.03
N PRO A 100 -6.90 17.08 4.11
CA PRO A 100 -5.89 18.12 4.05
C PRO A 100 -4.73 17.75 3.12
N GLN A 101 -4.02 18.76 2.58
CA GLN A 101 -2.85 18.52 1.73
C GLN A 101 -1.63 18.04 2.53
N ASN A 102 -1.51 18.46 3.78
CA ASN A 102 -0.45 18.04 4.68
C ASN A 102 -0.79 16.69 5.30
N ASP A 103 0.09 15.70 5.18
CA ASP A 103 -0.15 14.35 5.66
C ASP A 103 -0.26 14.26 7.19
N PHE A 104 0.42 15.13 7.95
CA PHE A 104 0.27 15.17 9.41
C PHE A 104 -1.04 15.77 9.85
N GLU A 105 -1.57 16.75 9.10
CA GLU A 105 -2.93 17.29 9.34
C GLU A 105 -3.97 16.23 8.98
N ALA A 106 -3.80 15.55 7.83
CA ALA A 106 -4.67 14.45 7.44
C ALA A 106 -4.64 13.29 8.47
N MET A 107 -3.50 13.03 9.10
CA MET A 107 -3.39 12.06 10.18
C MET A 107 -4.22 12.45 11.39
N GLN A 108 -4.19 13.74 11.79
CA GLN A 108 -5.00 14.27 12.91
C GLN A 108 -6.50 14.22 12.59
N GLU A 109 -6.87 14.58 11.35
CA GLU A 109 -8.27 14.48 10.92
C GLU A 109 -8.75 13.02 10.91
N LEU A 110 -7.90 12.08 10.52
CA LEU A 110 -8.22 10.65 10.54
C LEU A 110 -8.40 10.14 11.98
N GLU A 111 -7.58 10.61 12.93
CA GLU A 111 -7.76 10.33 14.36
C GLU A 111 -9.12 10.86 14.86
N ALA A 112 -9.44 12.11 14.52
CA ALA A 112 -10.70 12.74 14.92
C ALA A 112 -11.92 12.02 14.31
N ALA A 113 -11.85 11.67 13.02
CA ALA A 113 -12.94 11.01 12.30
C ALA A 113 -13.20 9.57 12.77
N THR A 114 -12.16 8.87 13.20
CA THR A 114 -12.25 7.43 13.55
C THR A 114 -12.21 7.14 15.05
N GLY A 115 -11.82 8.11 15.88
CA GLY A 115 -11.57 7.91 17.30
C GLY A 115 -10.38 6.99 17.61
N ARG A 116 -9.51 6.74 16.65
CA ARG A 116 -8.33 5.86 16.77
C ARG A 116 -7.07 6.69 16.73
N THR A 117 -6.03 6.23 17.40
CA THR A 117 -4.76 6.96 17.53
C THR A 117 -3.72 6.43 16.55
N ALA A 118 -2.99 7.33 15.90
CA ALA A 118 -1.85 6.98 15.07
C ALA A 118 -0.74 6.31 15.89
N PRO A 119 0.03 5.37 15.30
CA PRO A 119 1.21 4.81 15.95
C PRO A 119 2.18 5.92 16.38
N ALA A 120 2.67 5.86 17.62
CA ALA A 120 3.56 6.87 18.17
C ALA A 120 4.80 7.13 17.32
N SER A 121 5.33 6.10 16.64
CA SER A 121 6.45 6.21 15.72
C SER A 121 6.15 7.09 14.50
N LEU A 122 4.93 7.05 13.97
CA LEU A 122 4.49 7.90 12.86
C LEU A 122 4.21 9.32 13.33
N ALA A 123 3.49 9.48 14.42
CA ALA A 123 3.20 10.81 15.01
C ALA A 123 4.49 11.59 15.36
N ALA A 124 5.52 10.89 15.85
CA ALA A 124 6.80 11.51 16.20
C ALA A 124 7.57 12.04 14.97
N LEU A 125 7.26 11.59 13.75
CA LEU A 125 7.93 12.09 12.53
C LEU A 125 7.68 13.57 12.30
N ARG A 126 6.55 14.11 12.75
CA ARG A 126 6.22 15.54 12.62
C ARG A 126 7.27 16.46 13.25
N GLN A 127 7.96 15.99 14.28
CA GLN A 127 8.95 16.79 15.03
C GLN A 127 10.39 16.49 14.61
N LYS A 128 10.60 15.55 13.67
CA LYS A 128 11.94 15.21 13.20
C LYS A 128 12.35 16.08 12.03
N ALA A 129 13.60 16.53 12.04
CA ALA A 129 14.19 17.20 10.90
C ALA A 129 14.36 16.24 9.72
N GLU A 130 14.10 16.71 8.52
CA GLU A 130 14.42 15.98 7.30
C GLU A 130 15.94 15.81 7.21
N ARG A 131 16.37 14.57 7.07
CA ARG A 131 17.81 14.22 7.04
C ARG A 131 18.39 14.24 5.64
N PHE A 132 17.57 13.98 4.63
CA PHE A 132 17.99 13.82 3.25
C PHE A 132 17.12 14.71 2.36
N ASN A 133 17.71 15.81 1.87
CA ASN A 133 17.00 16.82 1.08
C ASN A 133 17.49 16.84 -0.37
N THR A 134 18.36 15.90 -0.74
CA THR A 134 18.89 15.82 -2.09
C THR A 134 17.84 15.18 -3.00
N VAL A 135 17.37 15.94 -3.98
CA VAL A 135 16.52 15.46 -5.07
C VAL A 135 17.41 15.29 -6.30
N ILE A 136 17.33 14.14 -6.93
CA ILE A 136 18.12 13.80 -8.12
C ILE A 136 17.22 13.21 -9.19
N ASP A 137 17.63 13.33 -10.44
CA ASP A 137 16.98 12.65 -11.55
C ASP A 137 17.30 11.13 -11.53
N PRO A 138 16.43 10.28 -12.08
CA PRO A 138 16.63 8.84 -12.12
C PRO A 138 17.97 8.41 -12.73
N GLU A 139 18.45 9.14 -13.74
CA GLU A 139 19.72 8.88 -14.42
C GLU A 139 20.94 9.10 -13.51
N GLN A 140 20.80 9.89 -12.45
CA GLN A 140 21.87 10.22 -11.51
C GLN A 140 21.99 9.22 -10.35
N ILE A 141 21.03 8.30 -10.19
CA ILE A 141 20.95 7.37 -9.05
C ILE A 141 22.26 6.58 -8.90
N ALA A 142 22.74 5.99 -9.98
CA ALA A 142 23.95 5.17 -9.94
C ALA A 142 25.19 5.97 -9.50
N GLN A 143 25.35 7.18 -10.03
CA GLN A 143 26.48 8.05 -9.69
C GLN A 143 26.41 8.49 -8.23
N VAL A 144 25.25 8.91 -7.77
CA VAL A 144 25.05 9.36 -6.38
C VAL A 144 25.23 8.20 -5.40
N ALA A 145 24.69 7.01 -5.71
CA ALA A 145 24.84 5.83 -4.87
C ALA A 145 26.32 5.44 -4.70
N LEU A 146 27.13 5.54 -5.77
CA LEU A 146 28.57 5.25 -5.70
C LEU A 146 29.34 6.30 -4.92
N SER A 147 28.89 7.57 -4.88
CA SER A 147 29.56 8.64 -4.13
C SER A 147 29.43 8.50 -2.61
N TYR A 148 28.51 7.67 -2.10
CA TYR A 148 28.35 7.39 -0.67
C TYR A 148 29.28 6.27 -0.15
N GLN A 149 30.19 5.76 -0.97
CA GLN A 149 31.13 4.69 -0.57
C GLN A 149 32.42 5.20 0.10
N GLU A 150 32.53 6.50 0.27
CA GLU A 150 33.60 7.16 1.03
C GLU A 150 33.06 7.72 2.37
#